data_66af9d3193794c571ebab50963e24561
#
_entry.id   66af9d3193794c571ebab50963e24561
#
_cell.length_a   1.000
_cell.length_b   1.000
_cell.length_c   1.000
_cell.angle_alpha   90.00
_cell.angle_beta   90.00
_cell.angle_gamma   90.00
#
_symmetry.space_group_name_H-M   'P 1'
#
loop_
_entity.id
_entity.type
_entity.pdbx_description
1 polymer ?
#
loop_
_entity_poly.entity_id
_entity_poly.type
_entity_poly.pdbx_seq_one_letter_code
_entity_poly.pdbx_strand_id
1 'polypeptide(L)'
;MNHDRRPIRLPRMDAAPVLRTDFTDPAGWARLLQALEMPVTLEEGSQDVCDYDRAISYVTPIDKEKYRGLLPETVLAAAPGTGHDLPYDHLYLADAETFASDDLPLLGIDIHVDDAGDEPWPREKPFRVPALQVAGIEINDSIANLFFREFHAFDWSDSEVHVAGPGTAVYEEFRQMDQEDEDDD
;
A
#
# COMPACT_ATOMS: atom_id res chain seq x y z
N MET A 1 23.35 26.81 -7.78
CA MET A 1 23.57 25.58 -8.55
C MET A 1 22.20 24.98 -8.80
N ASN A 2 21.62 25.21 -9.98
CA ASN A 2 20.37 24.58 -10.40
C ASN A 2 20.69 23.12 -10.73
N HIS A 3 20.35 22.20 -9.83
CA HIS A 3 20.29 20.79 -10.19
C HIS A 3 19.11 20.64 -11.16
N ASP A 4 19.42 20.29 -12.37
CA ASP A 4 18.50 19.85 -13.43
C ASP A 4 17.74 18.60 -12.91
N ARG A 5 16.76 18.83 -12.02
CA ARG A 5 15.87 17.77 -11.53
C ARG A 5 14.89 17.49 -12.65
N ARG A 6 15.20 16.49 -13.47
CA ARG A 6 14.20 15.93 -14.37
C ARG A 6 12.93 15.64 -13.56
N PRO A 7 11.75 15.96 -14.11
CA PRO A 7 10.51 15.67 -13.43
C PRO A 7 10.46 14.17 -13.09
N ILE A 8 10.12 13.86 -11.84
CA ILE A 8 9.88 12.48 -11.41
C ILE A 8 8.74 11.92 -12.25
N ARG A 9 8.93 10.71 -12.73
CA ARG A 9 7.85 9.93 -13.34
C ARG A 9 7.45 8.82 -12.37
N LEU A 10 6.16 8.80 -12.03
CA LEU A 10 5.57 7.70 -11.27
C LEU A 10 5.60 6.41 -12.11
N PRO A 11 5.71 5.24 -11.46
CA PRO A 11 5.73 3.97 -12.17
C PRO A 11 4.36 3.70 -12.81
N ARG A 12 4.35 2.95 -13.91
CA ARG A 12 3.10 2.42 -14.50
C ARG A 12 3.04 0.94 -14.19
N MET A 13 2.03 0.53 -13.44
CA MET A 13 1.80 -0.84 -12.99
C MET A 13 0.34 -1.00 -12.56
N ASP A 14 -0.15 -2.21 -12.53
CA ASP A 14 -1.57 -2.50 -12.29
C ASP A 14 -1.95 -2.44 -10.80
N ALA A 15 -0.96 -2.47 -9.89
CA ALA A 15 -1.18 -2.38 -8.44
C ALA A 15 -0.63 -1.08 -7.87
N ALA A 16 -1.15 -0.65 -6.74
CA ALA A 16 -0.66 0.53 -6.03
C ALA A 16 0.81 0.37 -5.64
N PRO A 17 1.71 1.31 -6.01
CA PRO A 17 3.12 1.20 -5.68
C PRO A 17 3.43 1.61 -4.24
N VAL A 18 4.33 0.88 -3.59
CA VAL A 18 4.99 1.27 -2.34
C VAL A 18 6.39 1.75 -2.67
N LEU A 19 6.61 3.06 -2.68
CA LEU A 19 7.90 3.65 -3.03
C LEU A 19 8.80 3.79 -1.81
N ARG A 20 9.96 3.12 -1.81
CA ARG A 20 10.98 3.37 -0.79
C ARG A 20 11.59 4.76 -0.99
N THR A 21 11.47 5.62 0.02
CA THR A 21 12.02 6.99 0.00
C THR A 21 13.14 7.20 1.02
N ASP A 22 13.18 6.39 2.08
CA ASP A 22 14.32 6.32 2.98
C ASP A 22 15.14 5.04 2.75
N PHE A 23 16.44 5.25 2.51
CA PHE A 23 17.41 4.18 2.24
C PHE A 23 18.43 4.02 3.37
N THR A 24 18.16 4.62 4.53
CA THR A 24 19.08 4.57 5.68
C THR A 24 18.90 3.30 6.50
N ASP A 25 17.71 2.66 6.46
CA ASP A 25 17.38 1.43 7.16
C ASP A 25 17.03 0.28 6.19
N PRO A 26 18.00 -0.52 5.72
CA PRO A 26 17.72 -1.71 4.92
C PRO A 26 16.97 -2.81 5.68
N ALA A 27 17.17 -2.91 7.01
CA ALA A 27 16.48 -3.90 7.83
C ALA A 27 15.00 -3.53 8.02
N GLY A 28 14.70 -2.24 8.19
CA GLY A 28 13.34 -1.71 8.21
C GLY A 28 12.60 -2.00 6.91
N TRP A 29 13.27 -1.79 5.78
CA TRP A 29 12.70 -2.16 4.48
C TRP A 29 12.38 -3.65 4.37
N ALA A 30 13.29 -4.54 4.83
CA ALA A 30 13.05 -5.98 4.81
C ALA A 30 11.86 -6.36 5.71
N ARG A 31 11.73 -5.74 6.91
CA ARG A 31 10.55 -5.95 7.78
C ARG A 31 9.25 -5.50 7.11
N LEU A 32 9.29 -4.37 6.40
CA LEU A 32 8.11 -3.88 5.66
C LEU A 32 7.67 -4.88 4.58
N LEU A 33 8.60 -5.40 3.78
CA LEU A 33 8.28 -6.41 2.76
C LEU A 33 7.62 -7.64 3.39
N GLN A 34 8.17 -8.14 4.49
CA GLN A 34 7.57 -9.25 5.23
C GLN A 34 6.16 -8.93 5.73
N ALA A 35 5.93 -7.72 6.26
CA ALA A 35 4.61 -7.30 6.73
C ALA A 35 3.58 -7.21 5.59
N LEU A 36 3.99 -6.76 4.41
CA LEU A 36 3.12 -6.65 3.23
C LEU A 36 2.77 -8.02 2.61
N GLU A 37 3.63 -9.02 2.79
CA GLU A 37 3.43 -10.40 2.34
C GLU A 37 2.64 -11.25 3.34
N MET A 38 2.44 -10.75 4.57
CA MET A 38 1.72 -11.49 5.60
C MET A 38 0.23 -11.52 5.30
N PRO A 39 -0.39 -12.71 5.27
CA PRO A 39 -1.84 -12.79 5.20
C PRO A 39 -2.46 -12.25 6.50
N VAL A 40 -3.51 -11.47 6.37
CA VAL A 40 -4.29 -10.94 7.48
C VAL A 40 -5.69 -11.52 7.47
N THR A 41 -6.30 -11.64 8.63
CA THR A 41 -7.70 -12.09 8.79
C THR A 41 -8.47 -11.03 9.59
N LEU A 42 -9.77 -10.95 9.34
CA LEU A 42 -10.65 -10.04 10.08
C LEU A 42 -11.12 -10.64 11.42
N GLU A 43 -10.95 -11.96 11.61
CA GLU A 43 -11.35 -12.65 12.84
C GLU A 43 -10.17 -13.35 13.49
N GLU A 44 -9.98 -13.10 14.79
CA GLU A 44 -8.96 -13.78 15.59
C GLU A 44 -9.24 -15.29 15.67
N GLY A 45 -8.25 -16.10 15.28
CA GLY A 45 -8.33 -17.55 15.37
C GLY A 45 -9.29 -18.23 14.38
N SER A 46 -9.75 -17.50 13.35
CA SER A 46 -10.53 -18.09 12.27
C SER A 46 -9.74 -19.24 11.62
N GLN A 47 -10.33 -20.45 11.68
CA GLN A 47 -9.80 -21.65 11.01
C GLN A 47 -10.56 -21.95 9.71
N ASP A 48 -11.76 -21.41 9.59
CA ASP A 48 -12.58 -21.52 8.38
C ASP A 48 -12.44 -20.21 7.59
N VAL A 49 -11.41 -20.11 6.78
CA VAL A 49 -11.14 -18.92 6.00
C VAL A 49 -11.90 -19.01 4.70
N CYS A 50 -13.00 -18.29 4.58
CA CYS A 50 -13.55 -17.98 3.27
C CYS A 50 -12.65 -16.94 2.60
N ASP A 51 -12.67 -16.84 1.26
CA ASP A 51 -11.81 -15.93 0.51
C ASP A 51 -11.97 -14.45 0.91
N TYR A 52 -13.07 -14.10 1.58
CA TYR A 52 -13.33 -12.75 2.10
C TYR A 52 -12.67 -12.45 3.45
N ASP A 53 -12.27 -13.47 4.21
CA ASP A 53 -11.65 -13.31 5.53
C ASP A 53 -10.12 -13.23 5.46
N ARG A 54 -9.55 -13.49 4.27
CA ARG A 54 -8.12 -13.41 3.98
C ARG A 54 -7.80 -12.20 3.13
N ALA A 55 -6.80 -11.47 3.54
CA ALA A 55 -6.26 -10.39 2.74
C ALA A 55 -4.73 -10.45 2.71
N ILE A 56 -4.16 -10.27 1.54
CA ILE A 56 -2.77 -9.91 1.37
C ILE A 56 -2.70 -8.53 0.72
N SER A 57 -1.59 -7.85 0.91
CA SER A 57 -1.40 -6.54 0.32
C SER A 57 -1.06 -6.68 -1.16
N TYR A 58 -2.04 -6.49 -2.03
CA TYR A 58 -1.84 -6.43 -3.49
C TYR A 58 -1.20 -5.10 -3.88
N VAL A 59 0.00 -4.85 -3.41
CA VAL A 59 0.78 -3.66 -3.73
C VAL A 59 2.12 -4.06 -4.36
N THR A 60 2.76 -3.13 -5.05
CA THR A 60 4.08 -3.39 -5.66
C THR A 60 5.17 -2.57 -4.97
N PRO A 61 6.02 -3.20 -4.13
CA PRO A 61 7.17 -2.53 -3.53
C PRO A 61 8.22 -2.14 -4.58
N ILE A 62 8.73 -0.90 -4.49
CA ILE A 62 9.71 -0.36 -5.41
C ILE A 62 10.91 0.19 -4.66
N ASP A 63 12.04 -0.53 -4.73
CA ASP A 63 13.33 -0.16 -4.17
C ASP A 63 14.22 0.46 -5.26
N LYS A 64 14.02 1.76 -5.52
CA LYS A 64 14.82 2.50 -6.52
C LYS A 64 15.30 3.83 -5.97
N GLU A 65 16.62 4.02 -5.94
CA GLU A 65 17.32 5.23 -5.47
C GLU A 65 16.77 6.55 -6.06
N LYS A 66 16.19 6.53 -7.25
CA LYS A 66 15.61 7.73 -7.87
C LYS A 66 14.45 8.32 -7.04
N TYR A 67 13.88 7.56 -6.12
CA TYR A 67 12.80 8.01 -5.22
C TYR A 67 13.31 8.46 -3.84
N ARG A 68 14.62 8.44 -3.59
CA ARG A 68 15.21 8.88 -2.33
C ARG A 68 14.77 10.31 -1.97
N GLY A 69 14.21 10.46 -0.76
CA GLY A 69 13.73 11.73 -0.25
C GLY A 69 12.57 12.33 -1.03
N LEU A 70 11.80 11.49 -1.73
CA LEU A 70 10.60 11.93 -2.42
C LEU A 70 9.56 12.40 -1.38
N LEU A 71 9.05 13.60 -1.59
CA LEU A 71 8.04 14.23 -0.74
C LEU A 71 6.64 14.11 -1.35
N PRO A 72 5.58 14.07 -0.52
CA PRO A 72 4.19 14.01 -1.00
C PRO A 72 3.85 15.07 -2.05
N GLU A 73 4.31 16.31 -1.86
CA GLU A 73 4.04 17.42 -2.78
C GLU A 73 4.68 17.17 -4.16
N THR A 74 5.81 16.47 -4.18
CA THR A 74 6.47 16.10 -5.44
C THR A 74 5.71 14.99 -6.15
N VAL A 75 5.14 14.03 -5.41
CA VAL A 75 4.25 12.99 -5.93
C VAL A 75 3.02 13.64 -6.55
N LEU A 76 2.33 14.50 -5.80
CA LEU A 76 1.13 15.19 -6.26
C LEU A 76 1.39 16.07 -7.50
N ALA A 77 2.58 16.70 -7.57
CA ALA A 77 2.97 17.48 -8.75
C ALA A 77 3.32 16.60 -9.96
N ALA A 78 3.71 15.34 -9.74
CA ALA A 78 4.04 14.38 -10.79
C ALA A 78 2.83 13.52 -11.20
N ALA A 79 1.77 13.51 -10.40
CA ALA A 79 0.54 12.82 -10.73
C ALA A 79 -0.10 13.49 -11.95
N PRO A 80 -0.57 12.73 -12.94
CA PRO A 80 -1.24 13.30 -14.09
C PRO A 80 -2.46 14.09 -13.64
N GLY A 81 -2.74 15.18 -14.34
CA GLY A 81 -4.02 15.88 -14.21
C GLY A 81 -5.18 15.00 -14.71
N THR A 82 -6.36 15.59 -14.82
CA THR A 82 -7.58 14.94 -15.34
C THR A 82 -7.31 14.09 -16.58
N GLY A 83 -7.72 12.82 -16.54
CA GLY A 83 -7.53 11.86 -17.63
C GLY A 83 -6.42 10.84 -17.32
N HIS A 84 -6.78 9.79 -16.63
CA HIS A 84 -5.90 8.78 -16.03
C HIS A 84 -4.95 8.10 -16.99
N ASP A 85 -3.68 8.46 -16.89
CA ASP A 85 -2.60 7.68 -17.48
C ASP A 85 -2.02 6.61 -16.52
N LEU A 86 -2.42 6.61 -15.25
CA LEU A 86 -2.00 5.62 -14.25
C LEU A 86 -3.15 4.66 -13.93
N PRO A 87 -2.88 3.36 -13.82
CA PRO A 87 -3.90 2.36 -13.53
C PRO A 87 -4.24 2.23 -12.02
N TYR A 88 -3.73 3.11 -11.18
CA TYR A 88 -4.00 3.21 -9.74
C TYR A 88 -4.25 4.67 -9.36
N ASP A 89 -5.04 4.91 -8.32
CA ASP A 89 -5.48 6.24 -7.83
C ASP A 89 -4.82 6.65 -6.53
N HIS A 90 -4.04 5.79 -5.94
CA HIS A 90 -3.27 6.07 -4.74
C HIS A 90 -1.92 5.34 -4.77
N LEU A 91 -1.03 5.75 -3.87
CA LEU A 91 0.25 5.10 -3.67
C LEU A 91 0.74 5.30 -2.24
N TYR A 92 1.79 4.57 -1.88
CA TYR A 92 2.38 4.64 -0.56
C TYR A 92 3.85 5.04 -0.62
N LEU A 93 4.30 5.82 0.39
CA LEU A 93 5.72 6.10 0.61
C LEU A 93 6.20 5.40 1.88
N ALA A 94 7.30 4.68 1.78
CA ALA A 94 8.05 4.14 2.90
C ALA A 94 9.22 5.08 3.22
N ASP A 95 9.03 5.92 4.21
CA ASP A 95 9.96 6.97 4.62
C ASP A 95 10.62 6.68 6.00
N ALA A 96 11.37 7.63 6.54
CA ALA A 96 12.06 7.46 7.82
C ALA A 96 11.08 7.21 8.99
N GLU A 97 9.88 7.80 8.96
CA GLU A 97 8.85 7.57 9.98
C GLU A 97 8.30 6.16 9.89
N THR A 98 8.12 5.62 8.68
CA THR A 98 7.75 4.22 8.46
C THR A 98 8.70 3.27 9.21
N PHE A 99 9.99 3.48 9.08
CA PHE A 99 10.98 2.57 9.68
C PHE A 99 11.28 2.83 11.16
N ALA A 100 10.86 3.98 11.68
CA ALA A 100 11.01 4.32 13.09
C ALA A 100 9.93 3.71 14.00
N SER A 101 8.87 3.13 13.43
CA SER A 101 7.74 2.55 14.15
C SER A 101 7.66 1.03 13.95
N ASP A 102 7.18 0.32 14.96
CA ASP A 102 6.97 -1.13 14.88
C ASP A 102 5.82 -1.49 13.92
N ASP A 103 4.80 -0.63 13.81
CA ASP A 103 3.64 -0.82 12.91
C ASP A 103 3.97 -0.51 11.45
N LEU A 104 5.19 -0.03 11.18
CA LEU A 104 5.67 0.30 9.83
C LEU A 104 4.67 1.16 9.03
N PRO A 105 4.20 2.30 9.56
CA PRO A 105 3.12 3.08 8.95
C PRO A 105 3.58 3.73 7.64
N LEU A 106 3.00 3.29 6.54
CA LEU A 106 3.20 3.87 5.22
C LEU A 106 2.48 5.21 5.09
N LEU A 107 3.06 6.17 4.37
CA LEU A 107 2.38 7.41 4.04
C LEU A 107 1.56 7.23 2.77
N GLY A 108 0.25 7.08 2.91
CA GLY A 108 -0.69 6.96 1.82
C GLY A 108 -0.98 8.32 1.17
N ILE A 109 -1.02 8.35 -0.16
CA ILE A 109 -1.24 9.55 -0.96
C ILE A 109 -2.32 9.27 -2.00
N ASP A 110 -3.46 9.95 -1.89
CA ASP A 110 -4.50 9.96 -2.90
C ASP A 110 -4.04 10.81 -4.10
N ILE A 111 -3.98 10.20 -5.28
CA ILE A 111 -3.65 10.86 -6.55
C ILE A 111 -4.84 10.85 -7.51
N HIS A 112 -5.99 10.38 -7.06
CA HIS A 112 -7.20 10.37 -7.86
C HIS A 112 -7.62 11.79 -8.28
N VAL A 113 -8.11 11.92 -9.49
CA VAL A 113 -8.67 13.15 -10.02
C VAL A 113 -10.03 12.82 -10.63
N ASP A 114 -11.09 13.32 -10.03
CA ASP A 114 -12.44 13.15 -10.57
C ASP A 114 -12.59 13.87 -11.92
N ASP A 115 -13.01 13.14 -12.93
CA ASP A 115 -13.36 13.69 -14.26
C ASP A 115 -14.79 14.29 -14.30
N ALA A 116 -15.58 14.10 -13.25
CA ALA A 116 -16.96 14.56 -13.20
C ALA A 116 -17.04 16.08 -12.98
N GLY A 117 -17.50 16.79 -13.95
CA GLY A 117 -17.54 18.25 -14.09
C GLY A 117 -18.39 19.04 -13.09
N ASP A 118 -18.82 18.44 -11.99
CA ASP A 118 -19.51 19.08 -10.89
C ASP A 118 -18.67 18.94 -9.63
N GLU A 119 -18.04 19.99 -9.16
CA GLU A 119 -17.21 20.12 -7.95
C GLU A 119 -16.24 18.94 -7.72
N PRO A 120 -14.96 19.10 -8.08
CA PRO A 120 -13.97 18.05 -7.80
C PRO A 120 -13.90 17.79 -6.31
N TRP A 121 -13.96 16.52 -5.92
CA TRP A 121 -13.72 16.13 -4.54
C TRP A 121 -12.35 16.65 -4.09
N PRO A 122 -12.24 17.32 -2.93
CA PRO A 122 -10.96 17.77 -2.45
C PRO A 122 -10.08 16.55 -2.23
N ARG A 123 -8.85 16.60 -2.75
CA ARG A 123 -7.85 15.58 -2.42
C ARG A 123 -7.62 15.57 -0.92
N GLU A 124 -7.70 14.40 -0.33
CA GLU A 124 -7.39 14.24 1.08
C GLU A 124 -5.90 14.47 1.33
N LYS A 125 -5.60 14.89 2.55
CA LYS A 125 -4.21 15.03 2.96
C LYS A 125 -3.58 13.63 3.05
N PRO A 126 -2.29 13.48 2.72
CA PRO A 126 -1.58 12.24 2.99
C PRO A 126 -1.77 11.80 4.44
N PHE A 127 -2.02 10.51 4.65
CA PHE A 127 -2.28 9.93 5.97
C PHE A 127 -1.47 8.66 6.18
N ARG A 128 -1.29 8.25 7.45
CA ARG A 128 -0.52 7.07 7.79
C ARG A 128 -1.40 5.84 7.85
N VAL A 129 -0.91 4.76 7.24
CA VAL A 129 -1.56 3.45 7.17
C VAL A 129 -0.58 2.42 7.72
N PRO A 130 -0.87 1.75 8.83
CA PRO A 130 -0.04 0.63 9.30
C PRO A 130 0.11 -0.43 8.21
N ALA A 131 1.30 -1.04 8.06
CA ALA A 131 1.58 -1.95 6.95
C ALA A 131 0.56 -3.11 6.85
N LEU A 132 0.11 -3.65 7.98
CA LEU A 132 -0.86 -4.73 8.02
C LEU A 132 -2.29 -4.31 7.59
N GLN A 133 -2.60 -3.02 7.61
CA GLN A 133 -3.90 -2.49 7.19
C GLN A 133 -4.00 -2.26 5.68
N VAL A 134 -2.87 -2.25 4.99
CA VAL A 134 -2.82 -2.02 3.55
C VAL A 134 -3.66 -3.05 2.80
N ALA A 135 -3.59 -4.32 3.20
CA ALA A 135 -4.39 -5.38 2.59
C ALA A 135 -5.91 -5.10 2.65
N GLY A 136 -6.40 -4.61 3.79
CA GLY A 136 -7.80 -4.24 3.95
C GLY A 136 -8.22 -3.07 3.05
N ILE A 137 -7.34 -2.09 2.85
CA ILE A 137 -7.58 -0.96 1.95
C ILE A 137 -7.66 -1.46 0.50
N GLU A 138 -6.65 -2.19 0.03
CA GLU A 138 -6.58 -2.65 -1.35
C GLU A 138 -7.78 -3.54 -1.73
N ILE A 139 -8.23 -4.40 -0.81
CA ILE A 139 -9.42 -5.22 -1.03
C ILE A 139 -10.67 -4.36 -1.15
N ASN A 140 -10.89 -3.43 -0.21
CA ASN A 140 -12.08 -2.56 -0.25
C ASN A 140 -12.11 -1.73 -1.53
N ASP A 141 -10.98 -1.18 -1.94
CA ASP A 141 -10.85 -0.41 -3.17
C ASP A 141 -11.12 -1.28 -4.41
N SER A 142 -10.57 -2.49 -4.47
CA SER A 142 -10.73 -3.43 -5.59
C SER A 142 -12.17 -3.88 -5.83
N ILE A 143 -12.98 -3.97 -4.77
CA ILE A 143 -14.41 -4.34 -4.86
C ILE A 143 -15.35 -3.12 -4.84
N ALA A 144 -14.79 -1.90 -4.91
CA ALA A 144 -15.51 -0.63 -4.86
C ALA A 144 -16.44 -0.48 -3.63
N ASN A 145 -16.02 -1.02 -2.48
CA ASN A 145 -16.74 -0.91 -1.22
C ASN A 145 -16.43 0.41 -0.50
N LEU A 146 -15.12 0.70 -0.32
CA LEU A 146 -14.61 1.97 0.20
C LEU A 146 -13.44 2.41 -0.68
N PHE A 147 -13.44 3.67 -1.07
CA PHE A 147 -12.32 4.26 -1.80
C PHE A 147 -11.17 4.61 -0.86
N PHE A 148 -9.95 4.60 -1.36
CA PHE A 148 -8.73 4.90 -0.60
C PHE A 148 -8.88 6.16 0.28
N ARG A 149 -9.44 7.25 -0.26
CA ARG A 149 -9.64 8.53 0.44
C ARG A 149 -10.52 8.45 1.68
N GLU A 150 -11.43 7.47 1.77
CA GLU A 150 -12.34 7.33 2.90
C GLU A 150 -11.62 6.81 4.15
N PHE A 151 -10.45 6.17 3.97
CA PHE A 151 -9.65 5.64 5.08
C PHE A 151 -8.86 6.71 5.85
N HIS A 152 -8.77 7.94 5.37
CA HIS A 152 -8.04 9.01 6.07
C HIS A 152 -8.59 9.32 7.47
N ALA A 153 -9.87 9.05 7.69
CA ALA A 153 -10.57 9.29 8.95
C ALA A 153 -10.61 8.07 9.89
N PHE A 154 -10.03 6.94 9.47
CA PHE A 154 -10.03 5.72 10.27
C PHE A 154 -9.09 5.84 11.48
N ASP A 155 -9.57 5.39 12.62
CA ASP A 155 -8.73 5.16 13.80
C ASP A 155 -8.19 3.73 13.76
N TRP A 156 -6.93 3.59 13.37
CA TRP A 156 -6.29 2.29 13.24
C TRP A 156 -6.01 1.60 14.59
N SER A 157 -6.16 2.30 15.72
CA SER A 157 -5.96 1.72 17.06
C SER A 157 -7.04 0.70 17.43
N ASP A 158 -8.23 0.83 16.84
CA ASP A 158 -9.38 -0.06 17.07
C ASP A 158 -9.50 -1.15 15.97
N SER A 159 -8.49 -1.29 15.12
CA SER A 159 -8.54 -2.27 14.05
C SER A 159 -8.36 -3.70 14.56
N GLU A 160 -9.30 -4.56 14.21
CA GLU A 160 -9.31 -5.99 14.54
C GLU A 160 -8.54 -6.86 13.51
N VAL A 161 -7.58 -6.29 12.80
CA VAL A 161 -6.77 -7.06 11.84
C VAL A 161 -5.79 -7.97 12.59
N HIS A 162 -5.92 -9.25 12.34
CA HIS A 162 -5.08 -10.28 12.91
C HIS A 162 -4.12 -10.84 11.88
N VAL A 163 -2.86 -10.96 12.26
CA VAL A 163 -1.83 -11.54 11.40
C VAL A 163 -1.91 -13.06 11.46
N ALA A 164 -2.10 -13.69 10.32
CA ALA A 164 -1.96 -15.11 10.18
C ALA A 164 -0.44 -15.46 10.11
N GLY A 165 0.18 -15.56 11.29
CA GLY A 165 1.62 -15.84 11.40
C GLY A 165 1.99 -17.29 11.05
N PRO A 166 3.31 -17.57 10.88
CA PRO A 166 3.82 -18.92 10.63
C PRO A 166 3.27 -19.92 11.67
N GLY A 167 2.80 -21.08 11.18
CA GLY A 167 2.21 -22.13 12.01
C GLY A 167 0.69 -22.00 12.23
N THR A 168 0.06 -20.96 11.73
CA THR A 168 -1.42 -20.93 11.62
C THR A 168 -1.85 -21.69 10.37
N ALA A 169 -3.04 -22.33 10.42
CA ALA A 169 -3.57 -23.08 9.28
C ALA A 169 -3.70 -22.20 8.03
N VAL A 170 -4.11 -20.94 8.21
CA VAL A 170 -4.23 -19.94 7.14
C VAL A 170 -2.89 -19.65 6.46
N TYR A 171 -1.82 -19.46 7.23
CA TYR A 171 -0.50 -19.20 6.70
C TYR A 171 0.07 -20.38 5.91
N GLU A 172 -0.11 -21.60 6.43
CA GLU A 172 0.38 -22.82 5.79
C GLU A 172 -0.40 -23.14 4.50
N GLU A 173 -1.71 -22.91 4.49
CA GLU A 173 -2.54 -23.05 3.29
C GLU A 173 -2.14 -22.04 2.21
N PHE A 174 -1.89 -20.80 2.59
CA PHE A 174 -1.45 -19.75 1.68
C PHE A 174 -0.12 -20.09 1.01
N ARG A 175 0.85 -20.59 1.79
CA ARG A 175 2.15 -21.04 1.26
C ARG A 175 2.03 -22.22 0.29
N GLN A 176 1.04 -23.09 0.47
CA GLN A 176 0.80 -24.20 -0.45
C GLN A 176 0.24 -23.74 -1.79
N MET A 177 -0.66 -22.75 -1.77
CA MET A 177 -1.20 -22.16 -3.00
C MET A 177 -0.11 -21.47 -3.83
N ASP A 178 0.75 -20.67 -3.20
CA ASP A 178 1.89 -20.01 -3.86
C ASP A 178 2.84 -21.03 -4.54
N GLN A 179 3.03 -22.20 -3.94
CA GLN A 179 3.90 -23.24 -4.49
C GLN A 179 3.26 -23.98 -5.68
N GLU A 180 1.94 -24.12 -5.71
CA GLU A 180 1.22 -24.78 -6.81
C GLU A 180 1.24 -23.90 -8.08
N ASP A 181 1.17 -22.57 -7.93
CA ASP A 181 1.24 -21.63 -9.05
C ASP A 181 2.65 -21.53 -9.67
N GLU A 182 3.72 -21.76 -8.91
CA GLU A 182 5.10 -21.80 -9.43
C GLU A 182 5.45 -23.08 -10.20
N ASP A 183 4.75 -24.18 -9.93
CA ASP A 183 5.02 -25.49 -10.59
C ASP A 183 4.28 -25.64 -11.94
N ASP A 184 3.35 -24.74 -12.31
CA ASP A 184 2.57 -24.78 -13.55
C ASP A 184 3.16 -23.93 -14.71
N ASP A 185 4.27 -23.19 -14.50
CA ASP A 185 5.01 -22.40 -15.49
C ASP A 185 6.28 -23.17 -15.98
#